data_533e0153a14c390fbed238abe09b926c
#
_entry.id   533e0153a14c390fbed238abe09b926c
#
_cell.length_a   1.000
_cell.length_b   1.000
_cell.length_c   1.000
_cell.angle_alpha   90.00
_cell.angle_beta   90.00
_cell.angle_gamma   90.00
#
_symmetry.space_group_name_H-M   'P 1'
#
loop_
_entity.id
_entity.type
_entity.pdbx_description
1 polymer ?
#
loop_
_entity_poly.entity_id
_entity_poly.type
_entity_poly.pdbx_seq_one_letter_code
_entity_poly.pdbx_strand_id
1 'polypeptide(L)'
;MKNTIQDKTKLVNSVFSKVYKKYDLMNDIMSFGSHRIWKNKFLDWMNPQLNNTLIDVASGTGDIAKLFSKKTKNNSQITCVEPNKEMYSIGKNNLKNFDNIKWYRASAENLPFKENTFDFYTISYGIRNVSNINQALKEALRVLKPGGRFMCLEFSKVDNEILNKIYQKYSKIIPSLGKYIVGTSDPYEYLIKSINEFYSQEEFFDVICKNGFSQVEFRNLSNGISAIHSGWKI
;
A
#
# COMPACT_ATOMS: atom_id res chain seq x y z
N MET A 1 -7.87 -11.66 -21.46
CA MET A 1 -6.93 -11.28 -20.38
C MET A 1 -6.30 -9.89 -20.53
N LYS A 2 -5.70 -9.48 -21.67
CA LYS A 2 -5.11 -8.14 -21.82
C LYS A 2 -6.12 -6.99 -21.67
N ASN A 3 -7.33 -7.12 -22.18
CA ASN A 3 -8.36 -6.07 -22.06
C ASN A 3 -8.81 -5.83 -20.61
N THR A 4 -8.93 -6.90 -19.82
CA THR A 4 -9.32 -6.80 -18.39
C THR A 4 -8.27 -6.09 -17.53
N ILE A 5 -6.98 -6.27 -17.82
CA ILE A 5 -5.86 -5.61 -17.10
C ILE A 5 -5.82 -4.11 -17.40
N GLN A 6 -5.96 -3.74 -18.70
CA GLN A 6 -5.99 -2.33 -19.10
C GLN A 6 -7.20 -1.59 -18.54
N ASP A 7 -8.36 -2.27 -18.45
CA ASP A 7 -9.59 -1.70 -17.90
C ASP A 7 -9.47 -1.45 -16.39
N LYS A 8 -8.85 -2.38 -15.64
CA LYS A 8 -8.58 -2.19 -14.20
C LYS A 8 -7.66 -0.98 -13.97
N THR A 9 -6.57 -0.89 -14.72
CA THR A 9 -5.61 0.23 -14.60
C THR A 9 -6.26 1.59 -14.89
N LYS A 10 -7.11 1.67 -15.94
CA LYS A 10 -7.85 2.90 -16.27
C LYS A 10 -8.84 3.27 -15.17
N LEU A 11 -9.59 2.30 -14.65
CA LEU A 11 -10.54 2.51 -13.56
C LEU A 11 -9.84 3.02 -12.30
N VAL A 12 -8.77 2.36 -11.88
CA VAL A 12 -7.95 2.75 -10.71
C VAL A 12 -7.47 4.20 -10.89
N ASN A 13 -6.85 4.53 -12.01
CA ASN A 13 -6.38 5.88 -12.27
C ASN A 13 -7.52 6.91 -12.21
N SER A 14 -8.69 6.62 -12.80
CA SER A 14 -9.82 7.54 -12.79
C SER A 14 -10.37 7.79 -11.38
N VAL A 15 -10.39 6.75 -10.53
CA VAL A 15 -10.82 6.85 -9.14
C VAL A 15 -9.84 7.74 -8.35
N PHE A 16 -8.55 7.46 -8.42
CA PHE A 16 -7.55 8.24 -7.69
C PHE A 16 -7.45 9.68 -8.17
N SER A 17 -7.59 9.95 -9.46
CA SER A 17 -7.63 11.31 -10.01
C SER A 17 -8.87 12.12 -9.58
N LYS A 18 -9.93 11.48 -9.09
CA LYS A 18 -11.11 12.18 -8.52
C LYS A 18 -10.93 12.54 -7.04
N VAL A 19 -10.19 11.72 -6.29
CA VAL A 19 -10.12 11.85 -4.81
C VAL A 19 -8.77 12.32 -4.28
N TYR A 20 -7.77 12.54 -5.14
CA TYR A 20 -6.40 12.85 -4.70
C TYR A 20 -6.30 13.99 -3.66
N LYS A 21 -7.15 15.03 -3.76
CA LYS A 21 -7.20 16.16 -2.81
C LYS A 21 -7.77 15.79 -1.44
N LYS A 22 -8.56 14.72 -1.37
CA LYS A 22 -9.26 14.27 -0.15
C LYS A 22 -8.91 12.82 0.21
N TYR A 23 -7.78 12.32 -0.34
CA TYR A 23 -7.36 10.92 -0.16
C TYR A 23 -7.16 10.57 1.32
N ASP A 24 -6.50 11.44 2.09
CA ASP A 24 -6.29 11.22 3.52
C ASP A 24 -7.62 11.21 4.28
N LEU A 25 -8.55 12.10 3.93
CA LEU A 25 -9.89 12.11 4.51
C LEU A 25 -10.67 10.82 4.18
N MET A 26 -10.52 10.30 2.97
CA MET A 26 -11.12 9.02 2.59
C MET A 26 -10.56 7.87 3.45
N ASN A 27 -9.25 7.83 3.66
CA ASN A 27 -8.61 6.85 4.53
C ASN A 27 -9.04 7.05 6.00
N ASP A 28 -9.17 8.28 6.49
CA ASP A 28 -9.67 8.58 7.83
C ASP A 28 -11.09 8.02 8.02
N ILE A 29 -12.00 8.26 7.08
CA ILE A 29 -13.36 7.74 7.13
C ILE A 29 -13.34 6.21 7.10
N MET A 30 -12.60 5.57 6.19
CA MET A 30 -12.58 4.11 6.07
C MET A 30 -12.00 3.38 7.27
N SER A 31 -11.05 4.00 7.96
CA SER A 31 -10.32 3.39 9.08
C SER A 31 -10.65 3.99 10.45
N PHE A 32 -11.63 4.90 10.56
CA PHE A 32 -11.84 5.73 11.75
C PHE A 32 -10.55 6.41 12.23
N GLY A 33 -9.71 6.88 11.30
CA GLY A 33 -8.41 7.47 11.59
C GLY A 33 -7.32 6.48 11.99
N SER A 34 -7.64 5.19 12.16
CA SER A 34 -6.71 4.16 12.64
C SER A 34 -5.55 3.89 11.68
N HIS A 35 -5.68 4.22 10.38
CA HIS A 35 -4.62 3.99 9.39
C HIS A 35 -3.28 4.65 9.78
N ARG A 36 -3.32 5.77 10.52
CA ARG A 36 -2.10 6.44 11.01
C ARG A 36 -1.39 5.62 12.08
N ILE A 37 -2.16 5.00 12.99
CA ILE A 37 -1.64 4.09 14.01
C ILE A 37 -1.08 2.84 13.33
N TRP A 38 -1.79 2.29 12.34
CA TRP A 38 -1.35 1.11 11.60
C TRP A 38 -0.05 1.36 10.82
N LYS A 39 0.10 2.53 10.18
CA LYS A 39 1.35 2.93 9.52
C LYS A 39 2.53 3.02 10.52
N ASN A 40 2.30 3.52 11.74
CA ASN A 40 3.35 3.53 12.76
C ASN A 40 3.71 2.10 13.20
N LYS A 41 2.72 1.23 13.49
CA LYS A 41 2.96 -0.18 13.81
C LYS A 41 3.68 -0.93 12.68
N PHE A 42 3.37 -0.59 11.43
CA PHE A 42 4.07 -1.11 10.24
C PHE A 42 5.55 -0.77 10.26
N LEU A 43 5.90 0.49 10.52
CA LEU A 43 7.28 0.94 10.65
C LEU A 43 7.97 0.38 11.91
N ASP A 44 7.23 0.18 13.02
CA ASP A 44 7.77 -0.42 14.24
C ASP A 44 8.15 -1.88 14.01
N TRP A 45 7.31 -2.66 13.31
CA TRP A 45 7.63 -4.04 12.96
C TRP A 45 8.72 -4.16 11.90
N MET A 46 8.80 -3.20 10.99
CA MET A 46 9.89 -3.12 10.02
C MET A 46 11.23 -2.92 10.70
N ASN A 47 11.29 -2.09 11.74
CA ASN A 47 12.48 -1.73 12.50
C ASN A 47 13.65 -1.29 11.61
N PRO A 48 13.49 -0.26 10.77
CA PRO A 48 14.54 0.16 9.86
C PRO A 48 15.74 0.72 10.63
N GLN A 49 16.94 0.37 10.17
CA GLN A 49 18.20 0.86 10.71
C GLN A 49 18.73 2.02 9.88
N LEU A 50 19.67 2.78 10.45
CA LEU A 50 20.39 3.84 9.72
C LEU A 50 21.05 3.24 8.46
N ASN A 51 21.05 4.01 7.38
CA ASN A 51 21.59 3.65 6.05
C ASN A 51 20.83 2.56 5.29
N ASN A 52 19.74 2.01 5.82
CA ASN A 52 18.89 1.11 5.02
C ASN A 52 18.32 1.84 3.81
N THR A 53 18.22 1.14 2.69
CA THR A 53 17.58 1.62 1.46
C THR A 53 16.15 1.12 1.38
N LEU A 54 15.22 2.04 1.08
CA LEU A 54 13.80 1.72 0.91
C LEU A 54 13.34 1.98 -0.52
N ILE A 55 12.55 1.05 -1.08
CA ILE A 55 11.62 1.35 -2.16
C ILE A 55 10.19 1.27 -1.63
N ASP A 56 9.47 2.40 -1.70
CA ASP A 56 8.05 2.50 -1.35
C ASP A 56 7.22 2.58 -2.63
N VAL A 57 6.42 1.56 -2.89
CA VAL A 57 5.68 1.38 -4.15
C VAL A 57 4.20 1.64 -3.92
N ALA A 58 3.54 2.28 -4.89
CA ALA A 58 2.26 2.94 -4.72
C ALA A 58 2.29 3.91 -3.54
N SER A 59 3.33 4.75 -3.51
CA SER A 59 3.64 5.64 -2.38
C SER A 59 2.54 6.67 -2.07
N GLY A 60 1.65 6.93 -3.01
CA GLY A 60 0.59 7.91 -2.85
C GLY A 60 1.11 9.30 -2.47
N THR A 61 0.72 9.79 -1.30
CA THR A 61 1.15 11.10 -0.76
C THR A 61 2.49 11.06 -0.03
N GLY A 62 3.13 9.87 0.09
CA GLY A 62 4.48 9.68 0.65
C GLY A 62 4.54 9.43 2.15
N ASP A 63 3.46 8.98 2.78
CA ASP A 63 3.40 8.82 4.25
C ASP A 63 4.43 7.81 4.79
N ILE A 64 4.55 6.64 4.14
CA ILE A 64 5.50 5.60 4.55
C ILE A 64 6.93 6.09 4.39
N ALA A 65 7.25 6.70 3.25
CA ALA A 65 8.56 7.31 2.99
C ALA A 65 8.93 8.35 4.06
N LYS A 66 7.97 9.23 4.42
CA LYS A 66 8.15 10.24 5.48
C LYS A 66 8.41 9.62 6.85
N LEU A 67 7.64 8.60 7.23
CA LEU A 67 7.80 7.89 8.50
C LEU A 67 9.14 7.15 8.55
N PHE A 68 9.53 6.48 7.46
CA PHE A 68 10.81 5.80 7.34
C PHE A 68 11.99 6.78 7.48
N SER A 69 11.94 7.91 6.74
CA SER A 69 12.98 8.95 6.82
C SER A 69 13.17 9.47 8.24
N LYS A 70 12.04 9.74 8.95
CA LYS A 70 12.10 10.18 10.35
C LYS A 70 12.70 9.11 11.28
N LYS A 71 12.30 7.83 11.13
CA LYS A 71 12.86 6.75 11.96
C LYS A 71 14.35 6.55 11.74
N THR A 72 14.83 6.73 10.52
CA THR A 72 16.26 6.64 10.18
C THR A 72 16.99 7.99 10.28
N LYS A 73 16.40 8.99 10.95
CA LYS A 73 16.98 10.33 11.16
C LYS A 73 17.46 10.98 9.86
N ASN A 74 16.71 10.79 8.77
CA ASN A 74 17.03 11.21 7.38
C ASN A 74 18.34 10.61 6.81
N ASN A 75 18.84 9.52 7.40
CA ASN A 75 20.13 8.92 7.06
C ASN A 75 20.00 7.68 6.17
N SER A 76 18.91 7.58 5.42
CA SER A 76 18.56 6.46 4.53
C SER A 76 18.18 6.97 3.16
N GLN A 77 18.48 6.21 2.11
CA GLN A 77 18.03 6.53 0.75
C GLN A 77 16.65 5.92 0.51
N ILE A 78 15.69 6.74 0.11
CA ILE A 78 14.31 6.34 -0.10
C ILE A 78 13.91 6.62 -1.54
N THR A 79 13.33 5.62 -2.17
CA THR A 79 12.79 5.69 -3.53
C THR A 79 11.27 5.50 -3.47
N CYS A 80 10.52 6.53 -3.82
CA CYS A 80 9.08 6.49 -3.96
C CYS A 80 8.70 6.19 -5.41
N VAL A 81 7.78 5.23 -5.61
CA VAL A 81 7.24 4.86 -6.92
C VAL A 81 5.73 5.03 -6.91
N GLU A 82 5.20 5.87 -7.81
CA GLU A 82 3.77 6.14 -7.90
C GLU A 82 3.33 6.24 -9.37
N PRO A 83 2.43 5.38 -9.86
CA PRO A 83 1.98 5.40 -11.24
C PRO A 83 1.03 6.57 -11.55
N ASN A 84 0.20 6.99 -10.60
CA ASN A 84 -0.77 8.06 -10.80
C ASN A 84 -0.09 9.43 -10.78
N LYS A 85 -0.31 10.23 -11.83
CA LYS A 85 0.35 11.53 -12.04
C LYS A 85 0.03 12.53 -10.92
N GLU A 86 -1.22 12.59 -10.52
CA GLU A 86 -1.73 13.55 -9.53
C GLU A 86 -1.17 13.21 -8.14
N MET A 87 -1.24 11.93 -7.73
CA MET A 87 -0.68 11.45 -6.47
C MET A 87 0.84 11.64 -6.40
N TYR A 88 1.55 11.30 -7.49
CA TYR A 88 2.99 11.55 -7.63
C TYR A 88 3.34 13.02 -7.40
N SER A 89 2.59 13.95 -8.02
CA SER A 89 2.85 15.39 -7.91
C SER A 89 2.64 15.89 -6.48
N ILE A 90 1.57 15.41 -5.81
CA ILE A 90 1.30 15.76 -4.40
C ILE A 90 2.38 15.19 -3.48
N GLY A 91 2.68 13.90 -3.59
CA GLY A 91 3.68 13.24 -2.76
C GLY A 91 5.06 13.92 -2.89
N LYS A 92 5.47 14.20 -4.12
CA LYS A 92 6.72 14.92 -4.39
C LYS A 92 6.73 16.33 -3.77
N ASN A 93 5.61 17.05 -3.82
CA ASN A 93 5.51 18.37 -3.19
C ASN A 93 5.49 18.29 -1.66
N ASN A 94 4.78 17.31 -1.09
CA ASN A 94 4.72 17.10 0.36
C ASN A 94 6.09 16.81 0.97
N LEU A 95 6.95 16.12 0.21
CA LEU A 95 8.28 15.67 0.67
C LEU A 95 9.43 16.43 0.01
N LYS A 96 9.18 17.62 -0.55
CA LYS A 96 10.22 18.43 -1.24
C LYS A 96 11.40 18.85 -0.37
N ASN A 97 11.21 18.88 0.95
CA ASN A 97 12.24 19.25 1.93
C ASN A 97 13.05 18.02 2.43
N PHE A 98 12.83 16.83 1.84
CA PHE A 98 13.57 15.62 2.19
C PHE A 98 14.53 15.29 1.05
N ASP A 99 15.80 15.67 1.19
CA ASP A 99 16.83 15.47 0.16
C ASP A 99 17.17 13.99 -0.08
N ASN A 100 16.83 13.12 0.87
CA ASN A 100 17.06 11.69 0.83
C ASN A 100 15.93 10.89 0.15
N ILE A 101 14.88 11.58 -0.40
CA ILE A 101 13.72 10.94 -1.04
C ILE A 101 13.68 11.25 -2.54
N LYS A 102 13.72 10.21 -3.37
CA LYS A 102 13.60 10.31 -4.83
C LYS A 102 12.27 9.75 -5.30
N TRP A 103 11.71 10.34 -6.36
CA TRP A 103 10.40 9.98 -6.90
C TRP A 103 10.50 9.51 -8.34
N TYR A 104 9.80 8.39 -8.66
CA TYR A 104 9.71 7.79 -9.99
C TYR A 104 8.26 7.49 -10.36
N ARG A 105 7.91 7.69 -11.63
CA ARG A 105 6.61 7.27 -12.17
C ARG A 105 6.77 5.91 -12.83
N ALA A 106 6.31 4.86 -12.14
CA ALA A 106 6.30 3.49 -12.65
C ALA A 106 5.19 2.68 -11.97
N SER A 107 4.85 1.51 -12.51
CA SER A 107 3.96 0.55 -11.87
C SER A 107 4.74 -0.47 -11.05
N ALA A 108 4.03 -1.13 -10.10
CA ALA A 108 4.60 -2.20 -9.29
C ALA A 108 5.06 -3.40 -10.13
N GLU A 109 4.44 -3.61 -11.29
CA GLU A 109 4.71 -4.71 -12.22
C GLU A 109 5.94 -4.50 -13.10
N ASN A 110 6.47 -3.26 -13.15
CA ASN A 110 7.63 -2.92 -14.00
C ASN A 110 8.43 -1.79 -13.35
N LEU A 111 9.38 -2.15 -12.52
CA LEU A 111 10.20 -1.23 -11.75
C LEU A 111 11.51 -0.91 -12.50
N PRO A 112 11.83 0.38 -12.74
CA PRO A 112 13.00 0.79 -13.51
C PRO A 112 14.31 0.75 -12.67
N PHE A 113 14.48 -0.29 -11.88
CA PHE A 113 15.63 -0.45 -10.99
C PHE A 113 16.32 -1.79 -11.25
N LYS A 114 17.62 -1.83 -10.95
CA LYS A 114 18.41 -3.07 -10.98
C LYS A 114 17.95 -4.04 -9.91
N GLU A 115 18.23 -5.31 -10.10
CA GLU A 115 18.08 -6.33 -9.06
C GLU A 115 18.98 -6.02 -7.85
N ASN A 116 18.64 -6.57 -6.69
CA ASN A 116 19.45 -6.51 -5.47
C ASN A 116 19.85 -5.07 -5.05
N THR A 117 18.89 -4.14 -5.12
CA THR A 117 19.16 -2.71 -4.88
C THR A 117 18.71 -2.25 -3.49
N PHE A 118 17.58 -2.77 -2.97
CA PHE A 118 16.93 -2.25 -1.78
C PHE A 118 16.95 -3.23 -0.61
N ASP A 119 17.08 -2.71 0.61
CA ASP A 119 16.97 -3.49 1.84
C ASP A 119 15.50 -3.75 2.21
N PHE A 120 14.63 -2.76 1.93
CA PHE A 120 13.19 -2.85 2.16
C PHE A 120 12.39 -2.50 0.91
N TYR A 121 11.34 -3.29 0.69
CA TYR A 121 10.26 -2.98 -0.26
C TYR A 121 8.97 -2.82 0.54
N THR A 122 8.29 -1.69 0.38
CA THR A 122 6.98 -1.45 0.99
C THR A 122 5.91 -1.19 -0.04
N ILE A 123 4.69 -1.64 0.27
CA ILE A 123 3.46 -1.27 -0.42
C ILE A 123 2.35 -1.15 0.61
N SER A 124 1.75 0.05 0.74
CA SER A 124 0.74 0.35 1.75
C SER A 124 -0.55 0.80 1.10
N TYR A 125 -1.63 0.02 1.28
CA TYR A 125 -2.96 0.23 0.69
C TYR A 125 -2.97 0.34 -0.83
N GLY A 126 -1.98 -0.28 -1.48
CA GLY A 126 -1.75 -0.22 -2.91
C GLY A 126 -1.89 -1.55 -3.63
N ILE A 127 -1.53 -2.67 -2.99
CA ILE A 127 -1.41 -3.99 -3.65
C ILE A 127 -2.72 -4.49 -4.24
N ARG A 128 -3.88 -4.22 -3.61
CA ARG A 128 -5.20 -4.60 -4.12
C ARG A 128 -5.55 -3.92 -5.45
N ASN A 129 -4.93 -2.78 -5.74
CA ASN A 129 -5.14 -1.99 -6.96
C ASN A 129 -4.21 -2.41 -8.11
N VAL A 130 -3.18 -3.20 -7.82
CA VAL A 130 -2.23 -3.71 -8.81
C VAL A 130 -2.94 -4.65 -9.78
N SER A 131 -2.62 -4.54 -11.07
CA SER A 131 -3.30 -5.30 -12.11
C SER A 131 -2.85 -6.76 -12.16
N ASN A 132 -1.57 -7.01 -11.86
CA ASN A 132 -0.99 -8.35 -11.77
C ASN A 132 -0.13 -8.47 -10.52
N ILE A 133 -0.73 -8.95 -9.43
CA ILE A 133 -0.08 -9.08 -8.12
C ILE A 133 1.14 -10.02 -8.19
N ASN A 134 1.05 -11.14 -8.92
CA ASN A 134 2.19 -12.05 -9.07
C ASN A 134 3.38 -11.37 -9.75
N GLN A 135 3.15 -10.59 -10.79
CA GLN A 135 4.22 -9.85 -11.45
C GLN A 135 4.83 -8.78 -10.53
N ALA A 136 4.00 -8.08 -9.76
CA ALA A 136 4.47 -7.09 -8.79
C ALA A 136 5.30 -7.73 -7.67
N LEU A 137 4.92 -8.91 -7.17
CA LEU A 137 5.70 -9.65 -6.17
C LEU A 137 7.03 -10.16 -6.75
N LYS A 138 7.06 -10.60 -8.02
CA LYS A 138 8.32 -10.96 -8.71
C LYS A 138 9.25 -9.75 -8.85
N GLU A 139 8.72 -8.58 -9.21
CA GLU A 139 9.50 -7.35 -9.26
C GLU A 139 10.01 -6.93 -7.87
N ALA A 140 9.16 -7.06 -6.84
CA ALA A 140 9.56 -6.81 -5.45
C ALA A 140 10.72 -7.74 -5.03
N LEU A 141 10.61 -9.04 -5.32
CA LEU A 141 11.68 -10.00 -5.05
C LEU A 141 12.96 -9.67 -5.84
N ARG A 142 12.82 -9.27 -7.11
CA ARG A 142 13.96 -8.93 -7.98
C ARG A 142 14.76 -7.74 -7.44
N VAL A 143 14.07 -6.66 -7.06
CA VAL A 143 14.75 -5.42 -6.65
C VAL A 143 15.27 -5.46 -5.21
N LEU A 144 14.77 -6.36 -4.37
CA LEU A 144 15.29 -6.58 -3.03
C LEU A 144 16.69 -7.24 -3.09
N LYS A 145 17.57 -6.85 -2.18
CA LYS A 145 18.83 -7.54 -1.92
C LYS A 145 18.58 -8.92 -1.29
N PRO A 146 19.50 -9.90 -1.41
CA PRO A 146 19.50 -11.05 -0.50
C PRO A 146 19.50 -10.57 0.96
N GLY A 147 18.64 -11.13 1.80
CA GLY A 147 18.38 -10.62 3.16
C GLY A 147 17.47 -9.39 3.21
N GLY A 148 16.98 -8.91 2.07
CA GLY A 148 16.02 -7.81 2.02
C GLY A 148 14.59 -8.25 2.34
N ARG A 149 13.78 -7.32 2.80
CA ARG A 149 12.45 -7.60 3.36
C ARG A 149 11.33 -6.90 2.57
N PHE A 150 10.39 -7.70 2.09
CA PHE A 150 9.10 -7.24 1.57
C PHE A 150 8.14 -7.00 2.72
N MET A 151 7.41 -5.89 2.69
CA MET A 151 6.36 -5.58 3.65
C MET A 151 5.15 -4.94 2.96
N CYS A 152 3.97 -5.47 3.25
CA CYS A 152 2.70 -4.99 2.73
C CYS A 152 1.75 -4.66 3.87
N LEU A 153 1.17 -3.46 3.88
CA LEU A 153 0.08 -3.06 4.75
C LEU A 153 -1.18 -2.89 3.91
N GLU A 154 -2.22 -3.69 4.18
CA GLU A 154 -3.43 -3.64 3.36
C GLU A 154 -4.69 -3.90 4.22
N PHE A 155 -5.85 -3.42 3.73
CA PHE A 155 -7.13 -3.85 4.27
C PHE A 155 -7.31 -5.35 4.03
N SER A 156 -7.95 -6.01 4.98
CA SER A 156 -8.12 -7.45 4.94
C SER A 156 -9.49 -7.87 5.48
N LYS A 157 -9.71 -9.15 5.68
CA LYS A 157 -10.97 -9.69 6.14
C LYS A 157 -11.01 -9.74 7.67
N VAL A 158 -12.10 -9.26 8.25
CA VAL A 158 -12.28 -9.21 9.71
C VAL A 158 -12.52 -10.62 10.24
N ASP A 159 -11.67 -11.08 11.14
CA ASP A 159 -11.72 -12.44 11.69
C ASP A 159 -12.92 -12.68 12.60
N ASN A 160 -13.37 -11.65 13.33
CA ASN A 160 -14.47 -11.75 14.28
C ASN A 160 -15.83 -11.50 13.60
N GLU A 161 -16.74 -12.47 13.64
CA GLU A 161 -18.05 -12.38 12.98
C GLU A 161 -18.89 -11.18 13.43
N ILE A 162 -18.87 -10.84 14.72
CA ILE A 162 -19.65 -9.72 15.27
C ILE A 162 -19.08 -8.41 14.74
N LEU A 163 -17.77 -8.25 14.80
CA LEU A 163 -17.08 -7.08 14.28
C LEU A 163 -17.22 -6.98 12.75
N ASN A 164 -17.19 -8.11 12.05
CA ASN A 164 -17.43 -8.15 10.61
C ASN A 164 -18.83 -7.64 10.26
N LYS A 165 -19.86 -8.08 10.98
CA LYS A 165 -21.24 -7.58 10.79
C LYS A 165 -21.34 -6.07 11.04
N ILE A 166 -20.65 -5.55 12.05
CA ILE A 166 -20.61 -4.12 12.36
C ILE A 166 -19.88 -3.37 11.24
N TYR A 167 -18.71 -3.85 10.83
CA TYR A 167 -17.92 -3.26 9.76
C TYR A 167 -18.66 -3.27 8.42
N GLN A 168 -19.36 -4.34 8.09
CA GLN A 168 -20.21 -4.45 6.89
C GLN A 168 -21.39 -3.46 6.90
N LYS A 169 -22.01 -3.24 8.06
CA LYS A 169 -23.04 -2.19 8.20
C LYS A 169 -22.46 -0.81 8.02
N TYR A 170 -21.32 -0.55 8.63
CA TYR A 170 -20.60 0.72 8.50
C TYR A 170 -20.20 0.97 7.03
N SER A 171 -19.60 0.00 6.35
CA SER A 171 -19.18 0.14 4.97
C SER A 171 -20.32 0.47 4.00
N LYS A 172 -21.57 0.05 4.29
CA LYS A 172 -22.75 0.43 3.50
C LYS A 172 -23.14 1.91 3.64
N ILE A 173 -22.77 2.55 4.74
CA ILE A 173 -23.08 3.98 5.00
C ILE A 173 -22.02 4.89 4.38
N ILE A 174 -20.79 4.39 4.22
CA ILE A 174 -19.62 5.15 3.73
C ILE A 174 -19.85 5.81 2.36
N PRO A 175 -20.43 5.16 1.33
CA PRO A 175 -20.67 5.81 0.04
C PRO A 175 -21.59 7.03 0.15
N SER A 176 -22.60 6.96 1.01
CA SER A 176 -23.50 8.09 1.26
C SER A 176 -22.79 9.26 1.95
N LEU A 177 -21.96 8.97 2.95
CA LEU A 177 -21.07 9.96 3.59
C LEU A 177 -20.08 10.54 2.58
N GLY A 178 -19.49 9.69 1.74
CA GLY A 178 -18.57 10.10 0.68
C GLY A 178 -19.22 11.05 -0.32
N LYS A 179 -20.44 10.77 -0.75
CA LYS A 179 -21.21 11.65 -1.64
C LYS A 179 -21.43 13.03 -1.01
N TYR A 180 -21.75 13.09 0.27
CA TYR A 180 -21.94 14.35 1.01
C TYR A 180 -20.64 15.15 1.15
N ILE A 181 -19.51 14.48 1.40
CA ILE A 181 -18.22 15.12 1.72
C ILE A 181 -17.41 15.44 0.46
N VAL A 182 -17.40 14.53 -0.54
CA VAL A 182 -16.54 14.60 -1.73
C VAL A 182 -17.33 14.93 -3.00
N GLY A 183 -18.66 14.82 -2.94
CA GLY A 183 -19.56 15.07 -4.08
C GLY A 183 -19.82 13.84 -4.97
N THR A 184 -19.20 12.69 -4.69
CA THR A 184 -19.40 11.43 -5.43
C THR A 184 -19.24 10.22 -4.52
N SER A 185 -20.00 9.15 -4.79
CA SER A 185 -19.90 7.86 -4.08
C SER A 185 -18.90 6.89 -4.73
N ASP A 186 -18.63 7.05 -6.03
CA ASP A 186 -17.89 6.09 -6.85
C ASP A 186 -16.54 5.61 -6.22
N PRO A 187 -15.69 6.52 -5.67
CA PRO A 187 -14.41 6.10 -5.09
C PRO A 187 -14.57 5.23 -3.84
N TYR A 188 -15.62 5.48 -3.07
CA TYR A 188 -15.90 4.70 -1.84
C TYR A 188 -16.51 3.34 -2.18
N GLU A 189 -17.38 3.27 -3.20
CA GLU A 189 -17.92 2.01 -3.72
C GLU A 189 -16.79 1.14 -4.29
N TYR A 190 -15.89 1.74 -5.09
CA TYR A 190 -14.70 1.06 -5.58
C TYR A 190 -13.83 0.53 -4.44
N LEU A 191 -13.58 1.35 -3.41
CA LEU A 191 -12.76 0.96 -2.27
C LEU A 191 -13.35 -0.25 -1.55
N ILE A 192 -14.66 -0.22 -1.22
CA ILE A 192 -15.35 -1.33 -0.57
C ILE A 192 -15.30 -2.58 -1.44
N LYS A 193 -15.59 -2.44 -2.73
CA LYS A 193 -15.53 -3.55 -3.69
C LYS A 193 -14.13 -4.16 -3.74
N SER A 194 -13.09 -3.34 -3.89
CA SER A 194 -11.70 -3.81 -3.98
C SER A 194 -11.21 -4.49 -2.71
N ILE A 195 -11.68 -4.05 -1.52
CA ILE A 195 -11.38 -4.72 -0.24
C ILE A 195 -12.08 -6.09 -0.18
N ASN A 196 -13.35 -6.18 -0.55
CA ASN A 196 -14.10 -7.43 -0.52
C ASN A 196 -13.56 -8.48 -1.51
N GLU A 197 -13.03 -8.04 -2.65
CA GLU A 197 -12.43 -8.88 -3.69
C GLU A 197 -10.97 -9.25 -3.42
N PHE A 198 -10.32 -8.57 -2.44
CA PHE A 198 -8.93 -8.86 -2.08
C PHE A 198 -8.83 -10.17 -1.29
N TYR A 199 -7.65 -10.72 -1.25
CA TYR A 199 -7.30 -11.93 -0.51
C TYR A 199 -7.59 -11.81 0.99
N SER A 200 -7.87 -12.95 1.64
CA SER A 200 -7.72 -13.07 3.10
C SER A 200 -6.25 -13.01 3.50
N GLN A 201 -5.98 -12.96 4.78
CA GLN A 201 -4.62 -12.94 5.30
C GLN A 201 -3.84 -14.19 4.88
N GLU A 202 -4.45 -15.35 5.03
CA GLU A 202 -3.88 -16.67 4.70
C GLU A 202 -3.71 -16.84 3.18
N GLU A 203 -4.72 -16.44 2.40
CA GLU A 203 -4.63 -16.49 0.93
C GLU A 203 -3.48 -15.62 0.42
N PHE A 204 -3.31 -14.40 0.99
CA PHE A 204 -2.24 -13.51 0.56
C PHE A 204 -0.86 -13.99 1.05
N PHE A 205 -0.79 -14.57 2.25
CA PHE A 205 0.40 -15.28 2.73
C PHE A 205 0.85 -16.34 1.72
N ASP A 206 -0.05 -17.21 1.26
CA ASP A 206 0.25 -18.24 0.27
C ASP A 206 0.72 -17.64 -1.07
N VAL A 207 0.10 -16.54 -1.50
CA VAL A 207 0.50 -15.84 -2.72
C VAL A 207 1.94 -15.31 -2.60
N ILE A 208 2.31 -14.74 -1.46
CA ILE A 208 3.67 -14.25 -1.20
C ILE A 208 4.67 -15.41 -1.23
N CYS A 209 4.37 -16.52 -0.53
CA CYS A 209 5.21 -17.73 -0.54
C CYS A 209 5.43 -18.28 -1.96
N LYS A 210 4.35 -18.42 -2.75
CA LYS A 210 4.40 -18.91 -4.14
C LYS A 210 5.23 -18.03 -5.08
N ASN A 211 5.43 -16.75 -4.73
CA ASN A 211 6.26 -15.83 -5.51
C ASN A 211 7.72 -15.77 -5.04
N GLY A 212 8.17 -16.72 -4.18
CA GLY A 212 9.58 -16.94 -3.84
C GLY A 212 10.07 -16.23 -2.58
N PHE A 213 9.18 -15.65 -1.80
CA PHE A 213 9.55 -15.12 -0.49
C PHE A 213 9.61 -16.23 0.56
N SER A 214 10.58 -16.13 1.45
CA SER A 214 10.79 -17.02 2.59
C SER A 214 10.39 -16.34 3.89
N GLN A 215 10.24 -17.13 4.98
CA GLN A 215 9.87 -16.64 6.31
C GLN A 215 8.69 -15.65 6.26
N VAL A 216 7.67 -16.02 5.46
CA VAL A 216 6.48 -15.21 5.32
C VAL A 216 5.68 -15.26 6.62
N GLU A 217 5.20 -14.13 7.07
CA GLU A 217 4.34 -14.00 8.26
C GLU A 217 3.37 -12.84 8.07
N PHE A 218 2.27 -12.84 8.84
CA PHE A 218 1.38 -11.69 8.88
C PHE A 218 0.95 -11.35 10.30
N ARG A 219 0.53 -10.11 10.51
CA ARG A 219 -0.01 -9.59 11.77
C ARG A 219 -1.30 -8.83 11.53
N ASN A 220 -2.35 -9.26 12.20
CA ASN A 220 -3.63 -8.59 12.16
C ASN A 220 -3.60 -7.29 12.97
N LEU A 221 -4.23 -6.25 12.40
CA LEU A 221 -4.46 -4.97 13.05
C LEU A 221 -5.96 -4.75 13.19
N SER A 222 -6.39 -4.31 14.40
CA SER A 222 -7.80 -4.06 14.72
C SER A 222 -8.69 -5.24 14.32
N ASN A 223 -8.34 -6.44 14.80
CA ASN A 223 -9.06 -7.70 14.54
C ASN A 223 -9.26 -8.03 13.04
N GLY A 224 -8.23 -7.79 12.24
CA GLY A 224 -8.23 -8.16 10.83
C GLY A 224 -8.77 -7.08 9.86
N ILE A 225 -9.24 -5.92 10.34
CA ILE A 225 -9.65 -4.82 9.45
C ILE A 225 -8.50 -4.42 8.51
N SER A 226 -7.26 -4.47 9.00
CA SER A 226 -6.05 -4.36 8.22
C SER A 226 -5.06 -5.42 8.66
N ALA A 227 -4.14 -5.80 7.79
CA ALA A 227 -3.08 -6.74 8.09
C ALA A 227 -1.75 -6.25 7.52
N ILE A 228 -0.66 -6.59 8.21
CA ILE A 228 0.70 -6.42 7.72
C ILE A 228 1.21 -7.80 7.32
N HIS A 229 1.64 -7.97 6.07
CA HIS A 229 2.36 -9.13 5.61
C HIS A 229 3.84 -8.80 5.43
N SER A 230 4.68 -9.77 5.70
CA SER A 230 6.13 -9.67 5.57
C SER A 230 6.70 -10.94 4.95
N GLY A 231 7.72 -10.81 4.13
CA GLY A 231 8.48 -11.93 3.57
C GLY A 231 9.90 -11.51 3.26
N TRP A 232 10.84 -12.45 3.28
CA TRP A 232 12.25 -12.21 3.08
C TRP A 232 12.73 -12.80 1.75
N LYS A 233 13.64 -12.11 1.09
CA LYS A 233 14.46 -12.68 0.01
C LYS A 233 15.66 -13.36 0.61
N ILE A 234 15.75 -14.68 0.47
CA ILE A 234 16.88 -15.50 0.93
C ILE A 234 17.67 -15.99 -0.28
#